data_9b4d2ed556d48dc5363f41b82ff4cb18
#
_entry.id   9b4d2ed556d48dc5363f41b82ff4cb18
#
_cell.length_a   1.000
_cell.length_b   1.000
_cell.length_c   1.000
_cell.angle_alpha   90.00
_cell.angle_beta   90.00
_cell.angle_gamma   90.00
#
_symmetry.space_group_name_H-M   'P 1'
#
loop_
_entity.id
_entity.type
_entity.pdbx_description
1 polymer ?
#
loop_
_entity_poly.entity_id
_entity_poly.type
_entity_poly.pdbx_seq_one_letter_code
_entity_poly.pdbx_strand_id
1 'polypeptide(L)'
;MKLSELLQRQPIDVPKLVRSRIRHMGISEVKARINHVLRGLDDVVLDVLSGLMIGRPVVLVGTVGLGKTTLAEAVAELLALGDPPYIEVACHSHMTAVDLTGDIDVAVALQAGLDHPLSYIPGPLVMAHGTVLVMDELNRLNPYAQAALLQAIQEHYVYIRGYRIRTDFALIGTANPSEYEGVYELSEALADRFKFVEVKMPDKEVLKSILLWKAREALGELEVEIPPKLAEILATFAVEAQKAGYQPSIRSLSYALADAVVSAWTQRREPELRDLRKAVAANLSHISETGETLLNILNRTIYG
;
A
#
# COMPACT_ATOMS: atom_id res chain seq x y z
N MET A 1 -2.87 -27.78 0.79
CA MET A 1 -1.43 -28.06 0.51
C MET A 1 -0.99 -29.16 1.47
N LYS A 2 -0.26 -30.17 1.02
CA LYS A 2 0.18 -31.26 1.91
C LYS A 2 1.34 -30.82 2.78
N LEU A 3 1.35 -31.25 4.04
CA LEU A 3 2.46 -30.95 4.96
C LEU A 3 3.79 -31.51 4.46
N SER A 4 3.77 -32.74 3.90
CA SER A 4 4.97 -33.36 3.31
C SER A 4 5.59 -32.54 2.17
N GLU A 5 4.77 -31.89 1.34
CA GLU A 5 5.25 -30.98 0.27
C GLU A 5 5.91 -29.73 0.86
N LEU A 6 5.34 -29.19 1.93
CA LEU A 6 5.89 -28.01 2.61
C LEU A 6 7.24 -28.28 3.28
N LEU A 7 7.38 -29.46 3.88
CA LEU A 7 8.62 -29.88 4.55
C LEU A 7 9.78 -30.12 3.56
N GLN A 8 9.47 -30.40 2.29
CA GLN A 8 10.44 -30.70 1.22
C GLN A 8 10.78 -29.47 0.36
N ARG A 9 10.28 -28.27 0.71
CA ARG A 9 10.55 -27.04 -0.05
C ARG A 9 12.03 -26.76 -0.19
N GLN A 10 12.44 -26.48 -1.42
CA GLN A 10 13.80 -26.12 -1.75
C GLN A 10 14.03 -24.61 -1.58
N PRO A 11 15.28 -24.19 -1.30
CA PRO A 11 15.64 -22.76 -1.26
C PRO A 11 15.37 -22.07 -2.60
N ILE A 12 14.80 -20.87 -2.53
CA ILE A 12 14.58 -20.00 -3.70
C ILE A 12 15.39 -18.70 -3.53
N ASP A 13 16.25 -18.40 -4.48
CA ASP A 13 16.96 -17.12 -4.54
C ASP A 13 16.03 -16.04 -5.13
N VAL A 14 15.10 -15.54 -4.30
CA VAL A 14 14.12 -14.54 -4.71
C VAL A 14 14.78 -13.26 -5.23
N PRO A 15 15.84 -12.71 -4.62
CA PRO A 15 16.58 -11.57 -5.18
C PRO A 15 17.11 -11.82 -6.60
N LYS A 16 17.54 -13.02 -6.92
CA LYS A 16 17.96 -13.39 -8.29
C LYS A 16 16.77 -13.39 -9.25
N LEU A 17 15.61 -13.87 -8.82
CA LEU A 17 14.38 -13.80 -9.63
C LEU A 17 14.00 -12.35 -9.92
N VAL A 18 14.02 -11.46 -8.91
CA VAL A 18 13.75 -10.03 -9.07
C VAL A 18 14.74 -9.41 -10.08
N ARG A 19 16.04 -9.62 -9.90
CA ARG A 19 17.07 -9.12 -10.83
C ARG A 19 16.85 -9.62 -12.25
N SER A 20 16.52 -10.89 -12.42
CA SER A 20 16.24 -11.48 -13.73
C SER A 20 15.03 -10.83 -14.40
N ARG A 21 13.94 -10.65 -13.64
CA ARG A 21 12.71 -10.04 -14.12
C ARG A 21 12.92 -8.59 -14.56
N ILE A 22 13.61 -7.79 -13.75
CA ILE A 22 13.92 -6.39 -14.05
C ILE A 22 14.86 -6.28 -15.26
N ARG A 23 15.86 -7.16 -15.37
CA ARG A 23 16.76 -7.19 -16.53
C ARG A 23 16.01 -7.51 -17.82
N HIS A 24 15.03 -8.41 -17.77
CA HIS A 24 14.25 -8.79 -18.94
C HIS A 24 13.35 -7.65 -19.43
N MET A 25 12.66 -6.94 -18.51
CA MET A 25 11.77 -5.84 -18.86
C MET A 25 12.53 -4.54 -19.18
N GLY A 26 13.61 -4.26 -18.45
CA GLY A 26 14.28 -2.96 -18.46
C GLY A 26 13.59 -1.92 -17.56
N ILE A 27 14.38 -1.02 -16.98
CA ILE A 27 13.91 -0.02 -16.01
C ILE A 27 12.90 0.96 -16.63
N SER A 28 13.09 1.34 -17.89
CA SER A 28 12.18 2.26 -18.59
C SER A 28 10.77 1.69 -18.74
N GLU A 29 10.65 0.40 -19.05
CA GLU A 29 9.35 -0.27 -19.15
C GLU A 29 8.69 -0.42 -17.77
N VAL A 30 9.47 -0.74 -16.74
CA VAL A 30 8.98 -0.79 -15.36
C VAL A 30 8.35 0.54 -14.95
N LYS A 31 9.07 1.65 -15.14
CA LYS A 31 8.56 2.99 -14.84
C LYS A 31 7.30 3.31 -15.65
N ALA A 32 7.28 3.00 -16.94
CA ALA A 32 6.13 3.25 -17.80
C ALA A 32 4.88 2.50 -17.30
N ARG A 33 5.01 1.21 -16.94
CA ARG A 33 3.89 0.41 -16.43
C ARG A 33 3.38 0.93 -15.09
N ILE A 34 4.29 1.27 -14.16
CA ILE A 34 3.87 1.84 -12.86
C ILE A 34 3.19 3.19 -13.06
N ASN A 35 3.68 4.06 -13.96
CA ASN A 35 3.09 5.36 -14.25
C ASN A 35 1.69 5.30 -14.88
N HIS A 36 1.26 4.16 -15.42
CA HIS A 36 -0.13 3.92 -15.79
C HIS A 36 -1.06 3.76 -14.57
N VAL A 37 -0.52 3.31 -13.44
CA VAL A 37 -1.29 3.08 -12.19
C VAL A 37 -1.08 4.23 -11.20
N LEU A 38 0.17 4.74 -11.10
CA LEU A 38 0.56 5.79 -10.16
C LEU A 38 1.59 6.71 -10.80
N ARG A 39 1.36 8.02 -10.75
CA ARG A 39 2.23 9.03 -11.36
C ARG A 39 3.12 9.71 -10.33
N GLY A 40 4.32 10.10 -10.76
CA GLY A 40 5.24 10.92 -9.97
C GLY A 40 5.98 10.18 -8.86
N LEU A 41 6.09 8.84 -8.94
CA LEU A 41 6.77 8.00 -7.98
C LEU A 41 8.00 7.26 -8.55
N ASP A 42 8.57 7.75 -9.67
CA ASP A 42 9.68 7.10 -10.36
C ASP A 42 10.89 6.78 -9.47
N ASP A 43 11.28 7.71 -8.60
CA ASP A 43 12.41 7.53 -7.69
C ASP A 43 12.05 6.54 -6.58
N VAL A 44 10.83 6.61 -6.06
CA VAL A 44 10.30 5.67 -5.07
C VAL A 44 10.30 4.25 -5.63
N VAL A 45 9.86 4.07 -6.89
CA VAL A 45 9.91 2.77 -7.58
C VAL A 45 11.33 2.22 -7.66
N LEU A 46 12.30 3.06 -8.05
CA LEU A 46 13.71 2.65 -8.12
C LEU A 46 14.25 2.25 -6.75
N ASP A 47 13.88 2.98 -5.70
CA ASP A 47 14.25 2.66 -4.34
C ASP A 47 13.67 1.34 -3.85
N VAL A 48 12.41 1.05 -4.16
CA VAL A 48 11.76 -0.23 -3.88
C VAL A 48 12.52 -1.35 -4.58
N LEU A 49 12.69 -1.23 -5.90
CA LEU A 49 13.35 -2.26 -6.70
C LEU A 49 14.79 -2.52 -6.24
N SER A 50 15.54 -1.47 -5.89
CA SER A 50 16.92 -1.64 -5.41
C SER A 50 16.99 -2.44 -4.13
N GLY A 51 16.04 -2.22 -3.17
CA GLY A 51 15.92 -3.03 -1.96
C GLY A 51 15.66 -4.50 -2.28
N LEU A 52 14.63 -4.78 -3.08
CA LEU A 52 14.25 -6.14 -3.45
C LEU A 52 15.35 -6.88 -4.24
N MET A 53 16.08 -6.19 -5.11
CA MET A 53 17.18 -6.77 -5.90
C MET A 53 18.36 -7.23 -5.05
N ILE A 54 18.58 -6.63 -3.87
CA ILE A 54 19.61 -7.06 -2.91
C ILE A 54 19.08 -7.97 -1.81
N GLY A 55 17.79 -8.33 -1.86
CA GLY A 55 17.15 -9.19 -0.87
C GLY A 55 16.76 -8.49 0.42
N ARG A 56 16.72 -7.16 0.43
CA ARG A 56 16.29 -6.39 1.59
C ARG A 56 14.81 -6.10 1.50
N PRO A 57 13.99 -6.48 2.51
CA PRO A 57 12.60 -6.10 2.60
C PRO A 57 12.44 -4.57 2.57
N VAL A 58 11.36 -4.08 1.94
CA VAL A 58 11.11 -2.65 1.77
C VAL A 58 9.84 -2.26 2.49
N VAL A 59 9.84 -1.11 3.19
CA VAL A 59 8.65 -0.52 3.80
C VAL A 59 8.44 0.89 3.24
N LEU A 60 7.29 1.09 2.62
CA LEU A 60 6.83 2.38 2.14
C LEU A 60 6.23 3.16 3.32
N VAL A 61 6.82 4.29 3.67
CA VAL A 61 6.38 5.13 4.78
C VAL A 61 5.80 6.44 4.25
N GLY A 62 4.71 6.88 4.81
CA GLY A 62 4.08 8.15 4.44
C GLY A 62 2.67 8.25 4.98
N THR A 63 2.04 9.40 4.85
CA THR A 63 0.67 9.63 5.33
C THR A 63 -0.37 8.82 4.55
N VAL A 64 -1.56 8.74 5.10
CA VAL A 64 -2.69 8.02 4.48
C VAL A 64 -3.06 8.65 3.14
N GLY A 65 -3.38 7.81 2.16
CA GLY A 65 -3.91 8.25 0.85
C GLY A 65 -2.87 8.73 -0.16
N LEU A 66 -1.57 8.48 0.06
CA LEU A 66 -0.49 8.73 -0.90
C LEU A 66 -0.28 7.62 -1.94
N GLY A 67 -1.05 6.54 -1.89
CA GLY A 67 -0.94 5.43 -2.84
C GLY A 67 0.12 4.38 -2.50
N LYS A 68 0.57 4.30 -1.24
CA LYS A 68 1.58 3.31 -0.80
C LYS A 68 1.18 1.86 -1.11
N THR A 69 -0.03 1.47 -0.71
CA THR A 69 -0.57 0.12 -0.94
C THR A 69 -0.68 -0.17 -2.45
N THR A 70 -1.28 0.75 -3.21
CA THR A 70 -1.38 0.63 -4.66
C THR A 70 -0.01 0.51 -5.34
N LEU A 71 1.01 1.22 -4.83
CA LEU A 71 2.39 1.10 -5.33
C LEU A 71 2.98 -0.28 -5.01
N ALA A 72 2.80 -0.76 -3.78
CA ALA A 72 3.28 -2.07 -3.36
C ALA A 72 2.69 -3.19 -4.23
N GLU A 73 1.36 -3.17 -4.43
CA GLU A 73 0.63 -4.10 -5.30
C GLU A 73 1.09 -4.01 -6.76
N ALA A 74 1.17 -2.80 -7.31
CA ALA A 74 1.59 -2.60 -8.70
C ALA A 74 3.02 -3.11 -8.97
N VAL A 75 3.95 -2.90 -8.03
CA VAL A 75 5.31 -3.45 -8.13
C VAL A 75 5.28 -4.98 -8.00
N ALA A 76 4.51 -5.52 -7.07
CA ALA A 76 4.41 -6.97 -6.86
C ALA A 76 3.79 -7.68 -8.07
N GLU A 77 2.73 -7.14 -8.63
CA GLU A 77 2.08 -7.64 -9.85
C GLU A 77 3.02 -7.55 -11.07
N LEU A 78 3.75 -6.45 -11.21
CA LEU A 78 4.72 -6.28 -12.29
C LEU A 78 5.86 -7.30 -12.20
N LEU A 79 6.35 -7.59 -11.00
CA LEU A 79 7.39 -8.60 -10.79
C LEU A 79 6.88 -10.01 -11.13
N ALA A 80 5.65 -10.35 -10.75
CA ALA A 80 4.99 -11.63 -11.05
C ALA A 80 5.93 -12.83 -10.88
N LEU A 81 6.54 -12.97 -9.69
CA LEU A 81 7.58 -13.98 -9.43
C LEU A 81 7.01 -15.39 -9.29
N GLY A 82 5.75 -15.53 -8.91
CA GLY A 82 5.05 -16.79 -8.66
C GLY A 82 3.62 -16.79 -9.20
N ASP A 83 2.88 -17.84 -8.87
CA ASP A 83 1.44 -17.97 -9.10
C ASP A 83 0.78 -18.37 -7.75
N PRO A 84 0.03 -17.46 -7.13
CA PRO A 84 -0.32 -16.09 -7.57
C PRO A 84 0.91 -15.15 -7.63
N PRO A 85 0.79 -14.02 -8.37
CA PRO A 85 1.91 -13.07 -8.55
C PRO A 85 2.41 -12.47 -7.24
N TYR A 86 1.55 -12.34 -6.24
CA TYR A 86 1.87 -11.92 -4.88
C TYR A 86 0.82 -12.42 -3.88
N ILE A 87 1.17 -12.38 -2.60
CA ILE A 87 0.26 -12.60 -1.48
C ILE A 87 0.09 -11.26 -0.77
N GLU A 88 -1.15 -10.88 -0.49
CA GLU A 88 -1.48 -9.66 0.23
C GLU A 88 -1.99 -9.94 1.64
N VAL A 89 -1.61 -9.07 2.58
CA VAL A 89 -2.04 -9.12 3.98
C VAL A 89 -2.35 -7.71 4.46
N ALA A 90 -3.60 -7.45 4.82
CA ALA A 90 -3.98 -6.25 5.57
C ALA A 90 -3.70 -6.49 7.07
N CYS A 91 -2.65 -5.85 7.59
CA CYS A 91 -2.22 -6.04 8.96
C CYS A 91 -3.13 -5.28 9.95
N HIS A 92 -3.37 -5.89 11.11
CA HIS A 92 -4.14 -5.26 12.18
C HIS A 92 -3.63 -5.72 13.56
N SER A 93 -3.98 -4.97 14.61
CA SER A 93 -3.47 -5.16 15.98
C SER A 93 -3.79 -6.51 16.64
N HIS A 94 -4.86 -7.17 16.17
CA HIS A 94 -5.27 -8.46 16.71
C HIS A 94 -4.66 -9.66 15.98
N MET A 95 -3.86 -9.44 14.94
CA MET A 95 -3.16 -10.53 14.26
C MET A 95 -2.19 -11.22 15.20
N THR A 96 -2.21 -12.54 15.18
CA THR A 96 -1.32 -13.40 15.95
C THR A 96 -0.22 -13.96 15.07
N ALA A 97 0.80 -14.59 15.66
CA ALA A 97 1.82 -15.31 14.91
C ALA A 97 1.20 -16.44 14.04
N VAL A 98 0.13 -17.07 14.55
CA VAL A 98 -0.58 -18.16 13.84
C VAL A 98 -1.28 -17.64 12.58
N ASP A 99 -1.86 -16.44 12.61
CA ASP A 99 -2.47 -15.83 11.43
C ASP A 99 -1.44 -15.60 10.31
N LEU A 100 -0.18 -15.36 10.67
CA LEU A 100 0.91 -15.18 9.72
C LEU A 100 1.54 -16.50 9.26
N THR A 101 1.69 -17.49 10.15
CA THR A 101 2.38 -18.75 9.86
C THR A 101 1.44 -19.86 9.37
N GLY A 102 0.18 -19.81 9.82
CA GLY A 102 -0.79 -20.88 9.62
C GLY A 102 -0.84 -21.85 10.79
N ASP A 103 -1.77 -22.80 10.72
CA ASP A 103 -1.98 -23.82 11.76
C ASP A 103 -2.42 -25.16 11.17
N ILE A 104 -2.46 -26.18 12.01
CA ILE A 104 -2.98 -27.50 11.71
C ILE A 104 -4.44 -27.58 12.12
N ASP A 105 -5.32 -27.96 11.18
CA ASP A 105 -6.70 -28.35 11.49
C ASP A 105 -6.68 -29.72 12.19
N VAL A 106 -6.80 -29.68 13.52
CA VAL A 106 -6.72 -30.86 14.35
C VAL A 106 -7.84 -31.86 14.05
N ALA A 107 -9.05 -31.37 13.72
CA ALA A 107 -10.19 -32.24 13.42
C ALA A 107 -9.96 -33.03 12.12
N VAL A 108 -9.51 -32.37 11.08
CA VAL A 108 -9.16 -33.02 9.81
C VAL A 108 -7.94 -33.92 9.98
N ALA A 109 -6.93 -33.49 10.73
CA ALA A 109 -5.72 -34.28 10.97
C ALA A 109 -6.00 -35.59 11.70
N LEU A 110 -6.93 -35.59 12.66
CA LEU A 110 -7.34 -36.80 13.38
C LEU A 110 -8.17 -37.75 12.51
N GLN A 111 -8.98 -37.22 11.59
CA GLN A 111 -9.84 -38.06 10.72
C GLN A 111 -9.11 -38.56 9.48
N ALA A 112 -8.31 -37.73 8.84
CA ALA A 112 -7.74 -38.00 7.53
C ALA A 112 -6.19 -38.09 7.51
N GLY A 113 -5.55 -37.87 8.66
CA GLY A 113 -4.10 -37.86 8.82
C GLY A 113 -3.47 -36.48 8.58
N LEU A 114 -2.29 -36.28 9.11
CA LEU A 114 -1.54 -34.99 9.04
C LEU A 114 -1.17 -34.61 7.61
N ASP A 115 -0.99 -35.58 6.71
CA ASP A 115 -0.65 -35.31 5.31
C ASP A 115 -1.86 -35.11 4.38
N HIS A 116 -3.07 -35.07 4.94
CA HIS A 116 -4.24 -34.72 4.16
C HIS A 116 -4.17 -33.24 3.74
N PRO A 117 -4.52 -32.89 2.47
CA PRO A 117 -4.36 -31.49 1.97
C PRO A 117 -5.11 -30.44 2.77
N LEU A 118 -6.15 -30.80 3.50
CA LEU A 118 -6.94 -29.89 4.35
C LEU A 118 -6.50 -29.85 5.81
N SER A 119 -5.55 -30.73 6.21
CA SER A 119 -5.05 -30.75 7.59
C SER A 119 -4.14 -29.57 7.94
N TYR A 120 -3.66 -28.85 6.93
CA TYR A 120 -2.82 -27.68 7.11
C TYR A 120 -3.44 -26.46 6.44
N ILE A 121 -3.64 -25.40 7.23
CA ILE A 121 -4.11 -24.08 6.78
C ILE A 121 -2.88 -23.17 6.71
N PRO A 122 -2.31 -22.91 5.52
CA PRO A 122 -1.11 -22.10 5.39
C PRO A 122 -1.42 -20.63 5.68
N GLY A 123 -0.57 -19.99 6.50
CA GLY A 123 -0.57 -18.56 6.64
C GLY A 123 0.18 -17.86 5.49
N PRO A 124 0.04 -16.53 5.37
CA PRO A 124 0.61 -15.75 4.27
C PRO A 124 2.13 -15.86 4.16
N LEU A 125 2.86 -15.98 5.27
CA LEU A 125 4.32 -16.19 5.23
C LEU A 125 4.71 -17.49 4.51
N VAL A 126 3.89 -18.53 4.64
CA VAL A 126 4.10 -19.81 3.96
C VAL A 126 3.63 -19.74 2.52
N MET A 127 2.50 -19.07 2.26
CA MET A 127 1.94 -18.92 0.92
C MET A 127 2.86 -18.10 0.00
N ALA A 128 3.56 -17.12 0.56
CA ALA A 128 4.44 -16.23 -0.19
C ALA A 128 5.75 -16.87 -0.70
N HIS A 129 6.01 -18.14 -0.40
CA HIS A 129 7.24 -18.81 -0.84
C HIS A 129 7.43 -18.76 -2.37
N GLY A 130 8.50 -18.10 -2.81
CA GLY A 130 8.84 -17.93 -4.24
C GLY A 130 8.19 -16.72 -4.90
N THR A 131 7.41 -15.91 -4.17
CA THR A 131 6.72 -14.76 -4.71
C THR A 131 6.95 -13.48 -3.88
N VAL A 132 6.12 -12.46 -4.07
CA VAL A 132 6.13 -11.22 -3.30
C VAL A 132 5.07 -11.30 -2.20
N LEU A 133 5.43 -10.90 -0.99
CA LEU A 133 4.51 -10.65 0.12
C LEU A 133 4.28 -9.14 0.23
N VAL A 134 3.05 -8.70 0.07
CA VAL A 134 2.61 -7.32 0.32
C VAL A 134 1.93 -7.27 1.69
N MET A 135 2.46 -6.47 2.61
CA MET A 135 1.90 -6.30 3.96
C MET A 135 1.45 -4.85 4.14
N ASP A 136 0.14 -4.62 4.03
CA ASP A 136 -0.42 -3.29 4.22
C ASP A 136 -0.54 -2.96 5.70
N GLU A 137 -0.19 -1.72 6.07
CA GLU A 137 -0.17 -1.22 7.45
C GLU A 137 0.65 -2.11 8.41
N LEU A 138 1.83 -2.55 7.98
CA LEU A 138 2.70 -3.50 8.68
C LEU A 138 2.97 -3.12 10.15
N ASN A 139 3.05 -1.83 10.44
CA ASN A 139 3.24 -1.32 11.80
C ASN A 139 1.97 -1.39 12.69
N ARG A 140 0.88 -1.98 12.22
CA ARG A 140 -0.24 -2.42 13.07
C ARG A 140 -0.07 -3.81 13.66
N LEU A 141 0.94 -4.56 13.24
CA LEU A 141 1.24 -5.85 13.85
C LEU A 141 1.70 -5.69 15.30
N ASN A 142 1.09 -6.45 16.19
CA ASN A 142 1.55 -6.50 17.57
C ASN A 142 2.94 -7.15 17.69
N PRO A 143 3.68 -6.98 18.82
CA PRO A 143 5.04 -7.49 18.95
C PRO A 143 5.21 -9.00 18.72
N TYR A 144 4.20 -9.81 19.02
CA TYR A 144 4.27 -11.27 18.81
C TYR A 144 4.19 -11.63 17.32
N ALA A 145 3.32 -10.96 16.56
CA ALA A 145 3.25 -11.13 15.11
C ALA A 145 4.52 -10.59 14.42
N GLN A 146 5.06 -9.46 14.91
CA GLN A 146 6.36 -8.94 14.43
C GLN A 146 7.49 -9.94 14.64
N ALA A 147 7.54 -10.68 15.76
CA ALA A 147 8.55 -11.69 16.02
C ALA A 147 8.46 -12.87 15.02
N ALA A 148 7.25 -13.31 14.64
CA ALA A 148 7.07 -14.35 13.64
C ALA A 148 7.53 -13.88 12.24
N LEU A 149 7.24 -12.62 11.88
CA LEU A 149 7.72 -12.02 10.65
C LEU A 149 9.25 -11.89 10.63
N LEU A 150 9.85 -11.41 11.72
CA LEU A 150 11.32 -11.32 11.86
C LEU A 150 11.99 -12.66 11.65
N GLN A 151 11.46 -13.73 12.26
CA GLN A 151 11.97 -15.08 12.08
C GLN A 151 11.93 -15.52 10.62
N ALA A 152 10.78 -15.30 9.94
CA ALA A 152 10.64 -15.65 8.52
C ALA A 152 11.65 -14.90 7.63
N ILE A 153 11.87 -13.61 7.87
CA ILE A 153 12.82 -12.78 7.11
C ILE A 153 14.27 -13.20 7.39
N GLN A 154 14.60 -13.48 8.65
CA GLN A 154 15.98 -13.72 9.07
C GLN A 154 16.45 -15.16 8.81
N GLU A 155 15.58 -16.12 9.12
CA GLU A 155 15.93 -17.55 9.08
C GLU A 155 15.43 -18.24 7.81
N HIS A 156 14.55 -17.60 7.04
CA HIS A 156 13.87 -18.19 5.89
C HIS A 156 13.02 -19.41 6.25
N TYR A 157 12.48 -19.43 7.48
CA TYR A 157 11.63 -20.50 7.99
C TYR A 157 10.55 -19.95 8.91
N VAL A 158 9.45 -20.66 8.97
CA VAL A 158 8.44 -20.54 10.03
C VAL A 158 8.29 -21.86 10.75
N TYR A 159 7.84 -21.80 12.01
CA TYR A 159 7.58 -22.99 12.82
C TYR A 159 6.09 -23.13 13.09
N ILE A 160 5.55 -24.31 12.80
CA ILE A 160 4.14 -24.63 12.98
C ILE A 160 4.03 -25.95 13.72
N ARG A 161 3.57 -25.90 14.98
CA ARG A 161 3.44 -27.11 15.80
C ARG A 161 4.70 -27.99 15.83
N GLY A 162 5.88 -27.37 15.81
CA GLY A 162 7.17 -28.08 15.81
C GLY A 162 7.73 -28.43 14.41
N TYR A 163 6.94 -28.26 13.36
CA TYR A 163 7.43 -28.42 11.98
C TYR A 163 8.12 -27.15 11.50
N ARG A 164 9.29 -27.31 10.90
CA ARG A 164 10.07 -26.22 10.31
C ARG A 164 9.79 -26.15 8.81
N ILE A 165 9.09 -25.11 8.37
CA ILE A 165 8.66 -24.93 6.98
C ILE A 165 9.45 -23.79 6.36
N ARG A 166 10.12 -24.06 5.24
CA ARG A 166 10.90 -23.04 4.53
C ARG A 166 9.98 -22.04 3.84
N THR A 167 10.39 -20.76 3.93
CA THR A 167 9.73 -19.66 3.23
C THR A 167 10.75 -18.64 2.75
N ASP A 168 10.83 -18.42 1.45
CA ASP A 168 11.67 -17.41 0.79
C ASP A 168 10.76 -16.51 -0.03
N PHE A 169 10.72 -15.22 0.27
CA PHE A 169 9.84 -14.25 -0.41
C PHE A 169 10.51 -12.87 -0.51
N ALA A 170 10.09 -12.05 -1.49
CA ALA A 170 10.34 -10.62 -1.45
C ALA A 170 9.23 -9.96 -0.61
N LEU A 171 9.55 -8.94 0.20
CA LEU A 171 8.55 -8.26 1.02
C LEU A 171 8.49 -6.77 0.70
N ILE A 172 7.27 -6.29 0.48
CA ILE A 172 6.94 -4.87 0.40
C ILE A 172 5.87 -4.59 1.47
N GLY A 173 6.26 -3.84 2.52
CA GLY A 173 5.33 -3.38 3.54
C GLY A 173 4.90 -1.94 3.29
N THR A 174 3.76 -1.54 3.85
CA THR A 174 3.41 -0.14 4.02
C THR A 174 3.31 0.20 5.50
N ALA A 175 3.62 1.44 5.85
CA ALA A 175 3.48 1.93 7.21
C ALA A 175 2.98 3.38 7.21
N ASN A 176 2.16 3.69 8.21
CA ASN A 176 1.76 5.06 8.51
C ASN A 176 2.66 5.61 9.62
N PRO A 177 2.82 6.96 9.75
CA PRO A 177 3.52 7.56 10.89
C PRO A 177 2.94 7.08 12.23
N SER A 178 3.79 7.01 13.26
CA SER A 178 3.46 6.51 14.59
C SER A 178 2.41 7.33 15.36
N GLU A 179 2.04 8.48 14.85
CA GLU A 179 1.02 9.38 15.42
C GLU A 179 -0.43 8.88 15.27
N TYR A 180 -0.64 7.83 14.46
CA TYR A 180 -1.97 7.25 14.26
C TYR A 180 -2.29 6.19 15.31
N GLU A 181 -3.54 6.14 15.77
CA GLU A 181 -4.03 5.13 16.72
C GLU A 181 -3.87 3.70 16.17
N GLY A 182 -3.54 2.77 17.05
CA GLY A 182 -3.40 1.35 16.71
C GLY A 182 -2.11 1.00 15.96
N VAL A 183 -1.12 1.89 15.99
CA VAL A 183 0.21 1.69 15.42
C VAL A 183 1.18 1.29 16.53
N TYR A 184 1.96 0.25 16.29
CA TYR A 184 3.07 -0.17 17.16
C TYR A 184 4.39 0.29 16.56
N GLU A 185 5.35 0.61 17.42
CA GLU A 185 6.73 0.75 16.98
C GLU A 185 7.23 -0.61 16.47
N LEU A 186 7.93 -0.58 15.34
CA LEU A 186 8.63 -1.78 14.87
C LEU A 186 9.79 -2.06 15.82
N SER A 187 9.94 -3.33 16.22
CA SER A 187 11.11 -3.73 17.01
C SER A 187 12.39 -3.33 16.29
N GLU A 188 13.41 -2.90 17.06
CA GLU A 188 14.71 -2.48 16.51
C GLU A 188 15.29 -3.54 15.56
N ALA A 189 15.21 -4.81 15.98
CA ALA A 189 15.68 -5.93 15.18
C ALA A 189 14.97 -6.09 13.84
N LEU A 190 13.66 -5.79 13.79
CA LEU A 190 12.87 -5.84 12.56
C LEU A 190 13.16 -4.61 11.68
N ALA A 191 13.24 -3.42 12.30
CA ALA A 191 13.53 -2.17 11.61
C ALA A 191 14.91 -2.16 10.92
N ASP A 192 15.93 -2.75 11.55
CA ASP A 192 17.28 -2.86 10.98
C ASP A 192 17.32 -3.66 9.65
N ARG A 193 16.38 -4.57 9.47
CA ARG A 193 16.30 -5.41 8.27
C ARG A 193 15.56 -4.74 7.12
N PHE A 194 14.76 -3.74 7.40
CA PHE A 194 13.98 -3.04 6.38
C PHE A 194 14.76 -1.91 5.70
N LYS A 195 14.51 -1.72 4.41
CA LYS A 195 14.76 -0.46 3.72
C LYS A 195 13.49 0.37 3.80
N PHE A 196 13.53 1.49 4.51
CA PHE A 196 12.42 2.44 4.55
C PHE A 196 12.52 3.37 3.35
N VAL A 197 11.41 3.51 2.63
CA VAL A 197 11.27 4.38 1.47
C VAL A 197 10.12 5.34 1.72
N GLU A 198 10.44 6.63 1.82
CA GLU A 198 9.45 7.67 2.08
C GLU A 198 8.66 8.00 0.83
N VAL A 199 7.32 7.94 0.94
CA VAL A 199 6.39 8.37 -0.09
C VAL A 199 5.85 9.74 0.28
N LYS A 200 6.22 10.75 -0.50
CA LYS A 200 5.84 12.15 -0.27
C LYS A 200 4.69 12.58 -1.16
N MET A 201 4.03 13.66 -0.76
CA MET A 201 3.10 14.35 -1.63
C MET A 201 3.84 14.82 -2.89
N PRO A 202 3.33 14.53 -4.09
CA PRO A 202 3.97 14.96 -5.32
C PRO A 202 3.89 16.48 -5.51
N ASP A 203 4.75 17.01 -6.37
CA ASP A 203 4.73 18.42 -6.75
C ASP A 203 3.37 18.86 -7.29
N LYS A 204 3.07 20.17 -7.19
CA LYS A 204 1.78 20.76 -7.55
C LYS A 204 1.27 20.33 -8.93
N GLU A 205 2.12 20.36 -9.96
CA GLU A 205 1.71 20.02 -11.33
C GLU A 205 1.42 18.51 -11.48
N VAL A 206 2.24 17.67 -10.86
CA VAL A 206 2.00 16.23 -10.80
C VAL A 206 0.74 15.93 -10.02
N LEU A 207 0.55 16.55 -8.85
CA LEU A 207 -0.66 16.41 -8.04
C LEU A 207 -1.91 16.80 -8.82
N LYS A 208 -1.91 17.95 -9.51
CA LYS A 208 -3.01 18.37 -10.39
C LYS A 208 -3.36 17.29 -11.41
N SER A 209 -2.36 16.71 -12.06
CA SER A 209 -2.58 15.64 -13.04
C SER A 209 -3.19 14.37 -12.41
N ILE A 210 -2.76 14.02 -11.21
CA ILE A 210 -3.28 12.88 -10.44
C ILE A 210 -4.73 13.13 -10.03
N LEU A 211 -5.04 14.32 -9.52
CA LEU A 211 -6.40 14.71 -9.11
C LEU A 211 -7.38 14.61 -10.28
N LEU A 212 -7.01 15.13 -11.45
CA LEU A 212 -7.83 15.05 -12.67
C LEU A 212 -8.04 13.60 -13.10
N TRP A 213 -6.99 12.78 -13.08
CA TRP A 213 -7.09 11.39 -13.47
C TRP A 213 -7.96 10.58 -12.50
N LYS A 214 -7.72 10.71 -11.19
CA LYS A 214 -8.49 10.03 -10.15
C LYS A 214 -9.95 10.49 -10.08
N ALA A 215 -10.21 11.77 -10.29
CA ALA A 215 -11.58 12.27 -10.36
C ALA A 215 -12.32 11.71 -11.60
N ARG A 216 -11.67 11.60 -12.75
CA ARG A 216 -12.24 10.95 -13.94
C ARG A 216 -12.53 9.47 -13.70
N GLU A 217 -11.62 8.75 -13.04
CA GLU A 217 -11.83 7.35 -12.64
C GLU A 217 -13.06 7.22 -11.73
N ALA A 218 -13.22 8.13 -10.75
CA ALA A 218 -14.36 8.13 -9.83
C ALA A 218 -15.68 8.49 -10.51
N LEU A 219 -15.66 9.34 -11.55
CA LEU A 219 -16.84 9.70 -12.33
C LEU A 219 -17.28 8.58 -13.28
N GLY A 220 -16.41 7.64 -13.60
CA GLY A 220 -16.74 6.47 -14.43
C GLY A 220 -17.29 6.87 -15.82
N GLU A 221 -18.47 6.34 -16.15
CA GLU A 221 -19.15 6.56 -17.43
C GLU A 221 -19.85 7.93 -17.54
N LEU A 222 -19.79 8.78 -16.50
CA LEU A 222 -20.36 10.11 -16.58
C LEU A 222 -19.55 10.97 -17.55
N GLU A 223 -20.13 11.29 -18.69
CA GLU A 223 -19.54 12.19 -19.69
C GLU A 223 -19.64 13.65 -19.21
N VAL A 224 -18.78 13.99 -18.24
CA VAL A 224 -18.72 15.34 -17.66
C VAL A 224 -17.29 15.86 -17.76
N GLU A 225 -17.15 17.11 -18.21
CA GLU A 225 -15.86 17.76 -18.23
C GLU A 225 -15.46 18.24 -16.82
N ILE A 226 -14.24 17.93 -16.42
CA ILE A 226 -13.66 18.42 -15.17
C ILE A 226 -12.84 19.68 -15.49
N PRO A 227 -13.25 20.87 -15.01
CA PRO A 227 -12.48 22.08 -15.26
C PRO A 227 -11.08 21.99 -14.64
N PRO A 228 -10.00 22.10 -15.44
CA PRO A 228 -8.62 21.96 -14.94
C PRO A 228 -8.28 22.97 -13.84
N LYS A 229 -8.95 24.12 -13.84
CA LYS A 229 -8.81 25.18 -12.82
C LYS A 229 -9.18 24.69 -11.41
N LEU A 230 -10.21 23.85 -11.27
CA LEU A 230 -10.61 23.31 -9.96
C LEU A 230 -9.53 22.37 -9.40
N ALA A 231 -8.96 21.52 -10.24
CA ALA A 231 -7.85 20.66 -9.85
C ALA A 231 -6.57 21.46 -9.47
N GLU A 232 -6.32 22.56 -10.17
CA GLU A 232 -5.21 23.47 -9.87
C GLU A 232 -5.37 24.14 -8.50
N ILE A 233 -6.57 24.60 -8.19
CA ILE A 233 -6.89 25.19 -6.87
C ILE A 233 -6.69 24.15 -5.78
N LEU A 234 -7.18 22.91 -5.96
CA LEU A 234 -6.97 21.84 -4.99
C LEU A 234 -5.49 21.47 -4.81
N ALA A 235 -4.73 21.43 -5.90
CA ALA A 235 -3.29 21.17 -5.81
C ALA A 235 -2.56 22.31 -5.06
N THR A 236 -2.92 23.56 -5.30
CA THR A 236 -2.40 24.72 -4.56
C THR A 236 -2.80 24.65 -3.08
N PHE A 237 -4.07 24.36 -2.81
CA PHE A 237 -4.57 24.18 -1.44
C PHE A 237 -3.79 23.08 -0.70
N ALA A 238 -3.53 21.94 -1.34
CA ALA A 238 -2.77 20.85 -0.71
C ALA A 238 -1.35 21.26 -0.33
N VAL A 239 -0.68 22.03 -1.19
CA VAL A 239 0.66 22.57 -0.92
C VAL A 239 0.63 23.57 0.26
N GLU A 240 -0.35 24.48 0.29
CA GLU A 240 -0.48 25.44 1.38
C GLU A 240 -0.89 24.77 2.71
N ALA A 241 -1.75 23.75 2.65
CA ALA A 241 -2.08 22.95 3.81
C ALA A 241 -0.84 22.22 4.38
N GLN A 242 0.00 21.67 3.51
CA GLN A 242 1.24 21.01 3.91
C GLN A 242 2.22 21.98 4.61
N LYS A 243 2.36 23.20 4.10
CA LYS A 243 3.17 24.25 4.75
C LYS A 243 2.64 24.62 6.14
N ALA A 244 1.34 24.51 6.34
CA ALA A 244 0.67 24.75 7.62
C ALA A 244 0.68 23.53 8.55
N GLY A 245 1.36 22.43 8.17
CA GLY A 245 1.46 21.20 8.98
C GLY A 245 0.31 20.21 8.78
N TYR A 246 -0.59 20.44 7.80
CA TYR A 246 -1.70 19.55 7.50
C TYR A 246 -1.41 18.76 6.21
N GLN A 247 -1.80 17.48 6.18
CA GLN A 247 -1.58 16.64 5.01
C GLN A 247 -2.90 16.05 4.51
N PRO A 248 -3.66 16.79 3.67
CA PRO A 248 -4.87 16.22 3.06
C PRO A 248 -4.51 15.07 2.15
N SER A 249 -5.26 13.97 2.22
CA SER A 249 -4.97 12.80 1.39
C SER A 249 -5.33 13.06 -0.07
N ILE A 250 -4.56 12.51 -1.01
CA ILE A 250 -4.86 12.58 -2.46
C ILE A 250 -6.24 11.96 -2.73
N ARG A 251 -6.60 10.90 -2.01
CA ARG A 251 -7.91 10.25 -2.09
C ARG A 251 -9.03 11.22 -1.77
N SER A 252 -8.98 11.90 -0.62
CA SER A 252 -10.00 12.86 -0.20
C SER A 252 -10.11 14.05 -1.15
N LEU A 253 -8.96 14.54 -1.65
CA LEU A 253 -8.93 15.64 -2.64
C LEU A 253 -9.55 15.21 -3.97
N SER A 254 -9.26 14.00 -4.44
CA SER A 254 -9.83 13.47 -5.68
C SER A 254 -11.35 13.29 -5.58
N TYR A 255 -11.83 12.76 -4.45
CA TYR A 255 -13.27 12.68 -4.21
C TYR A 255 -13.92 14.06 -4.10
N ALA A 256 -13.28 15.03 -3.45
CA ALA A 256 -13.82 16.38 -3.39
C ALA A 256 -13.93 17.02 -4.79
N LEU A 257 -12.97 16.76 -5.68
CA LEU A 257 -13.05 17.21 -7.06
C LEU A 257 -14.21 16.55 -7.81
N ALA A 258 -14.36 15.23 -7.69
CA ALA A 258 -15.46 14.49 -8.30
C ALA A 258 -16.82 14.92 -7.76
N ASP A 259 -16.98 15.07 -6.44
CA ASP A 259 -18.20 15.55 -5.78
C ASP A 259 -18.62 16.95 -6.27
N ALA A 260 -17.66 17.87 -6.42
CA ALA A 260 -17.93 19.20 -6.93
C ALA A 260 -18.54 19.14 -8.35
N VAL A 261 -17.98 18.28 -9.20
CA VAL A 261 -18.45 18.07 -10.58
C VAL A 261 -19.84 17.44 -10.60
N VAL A 262 -20.05 16.35 -9.84
CA VAL A 262 -21.34 15.66 -9.75
C VAL A 262 -22.44 16.58 -9.20
N SER A 263 -22.12 17.37 -8.15
CA SER A 263 -23.07 18.33 -7.56
C SER A 263 -23.54 19.37 -8.55
N ALA A 264 -22.66 19.87 -9.42
CA ALA A 264 -23.02 20.82 -10.46
C ALA A 264 -23.81 20.14 -11.60
N TRP A 265 -23.37 18.96 -12.02
CA TRP A 265 -24.05 18.16 -13.04
C TRP A 265 -25.51 17.81 -12.68
N THR A 266 -25.78 17.44 -11.43
CA THR A 266 -27.14 17.17 -10.95
C THR A 266 -28.04 18.41 -11.03
N GLN A 267 -27.45 19.61 -10.99
CA GLN A 267 -28.11 20.88 -11.15
C GLN A 267 -28.11 21.38 -12.60
N ARG A 268 -27.64 20.58 -13.56
CA ARG A 268 -27.53 20.89 -14.99
C ARG A 268 -26.76 22.18 -15.29
N ARG A 269 -25.67 22.41 -14.58
CA ARG A 269 -24.78 23.57 -14.76
C ARG A 269 -23.30 23.15 -14.66
N GLU A 270 -22.43 24.05 -15.04
CA GLU A 270 -20.98 23.84 -14.87
C GLU A 270 -20.56 23.93 -13.40
N PRO A 271 -19.52 23.17 -13.00
CA PRO A 271 -18.98 23.21 -11.64
C PRO A 271 -18.24 24.53 -11.37
N GLU A 272 -18.53 25.12 -10.22
CA GLU A 272 -17.98 26.39 -9.76
C GLU A 272 -17.17 26.24 -8.47
N LEU A 273 -16.47 27.30 -8.06
CA LEU A 273 -15.69 27.34 -6.82
C LEU A 273 -16.51 27.07 -5.56
N ARG A 274 -17.80 27.45 -5.55
CA ARG A 274 -18.70 27.15 -4.42
C ARG A 274 -18.95 25.65 -4.26
N ASP A 275 -18.99 24.89 -5.37
CA ASP A 275 -19.16 23.44 -5.34
C ASP A 275 -17.93 22.77 -4.80
N LEU A 276 -16.75 23.23 -5.26
CA LEU A 276 -15.46 22.75 -4.75
C LEU A 276 -15.31 23.00 -3.25
N ARG A 277 -15.66 24.20 -2.77
CA ARG A 277 -15.62 24.54 -1.34
C ARG A 277 -16.52 23.62 -0.52
N LYS A 278 -17.76 23.40 -0.97
CA LYS A 278 -18.71 22.51 -0.31
C LYS A 278 -18.20 21.05 -0.28
N ALA A 279 -17.67 20.59 -1.39
CA ALA A 279 -17.13 19.24 -1.51
C ALA A 279 -15.88 19.03 -0.63
N VAL A 280 -14.97 20.00 -0.58
CA VAL A 280 -13.79 19.95 0.32
C VAL A 280 -14.24 19.93 1.77
N ALA A 281 -15.21 20.77 2.16
CA ALA A 281 -15.79 20.74 3.50
C ALA A 281 -16.34 19.36 3.85
N ALA A 282 -17.12 18.74 2.96
CA ALA A 282 -17.71 17.43 3.19
C ALA A 282 -16.68 16.30 3.29
N ASN A 283 -15.61 16.35 2.49
CA ASN A 283 -14.60 15.28 2.42
C ASN A 283 -13.45 15.42 3.44
N LEU A 284 -13.28 16.60 4.06
CA LEU A 284 -12.21 16.87 5.02
C LEU A 284 -12.70 17.23 6.43
N SER A 285 -14.01 17.42 6.65
CA SER A 285 -14.57 17.89 7.91
C SER A 285 -14.62 16.88 9.04
N HIS A 286 -14.33 15.60 8.79
CA HIS A 286 -14.23 14.59 9.83
C HIS A 286 -13.02 14.78 10.77
N ILE A 287 -12.18 15.78 10.49
CA ILE A 287 -11.02 16.20 11.27
C ILE A 287 -11.46 17.46 12.06
N SER A 288 -12.04 17.31 13.24
CA SER A 288 -12.86 18.30 13.97
C SER A 288 -12.27 19.71 14.16
N GLU A 289 -11.06 19.89 14.67
CA GLU A 289 -10.42 21.21 14.83
C GLU A 289 -9.64 21.66 13.57
N THR A 290 -9.21 20.71 12.79
CA THR A 290 -8.45 20.90 11.55
C THR A 290 -9.33 21.37 10.41
N GLY A 291 -10.63 21.02 10.42
CA GLY A 291 -11.58 21.33 9.35
C GLY A 291 -11.78 22.84 9.09
N GLU A 292 -11.90 23.63 10.15
CA GLU A 292 -12.03 25.10 10.02
C GLU A 292 -10.75 25.74 9.48
N THR A 293 -9.59 25.27 9.94
CA THR A 293 -8.30 25.78 9.47
C THR A 293 -8.07 25.44 8.00
N LEU A 294 -8.38 24.22 7.59
CA LEU A 294 -8.29 23.80 6.19
C LEU A 294 -9.25 24.58 5.29
N LEU A 295 -10.47 24.86 5.74
CA LEU A 295 -11.42 25.71 5.00
C LEU A 295 -10.92 27.16 4.90
N ASN A 296 -10.25 27.69 5.92
CA ASN A 296 -9.64 29.03 5.88
C ASN A 296 -8.47 29.08 4.89
N ILE A 297 -7.63 28.04 4.84
CA ILE A 297 -6.57 27.91 3.83
C ILE A 297 -7.18 27.84 2.43
N LEU A 298 -8.22 27.02 2.22
CA LEU A 298 -8.90 26.93 0.95
C LEU A 298 -9.51 28.27 0.50
N ASN A 299 -10.17 28.98 1.41
CA ASN A 299 -10.72 30.30 1.13
C ASN A 299 -9.64 31.30 0.70
N ARG A 300 -8.49 31.31 1.35
CA ARG A 300 -7.34 32.13 0.93
C ARG A 300 -6.83 31.71 -0.45
N THR A 301 -6.77 30.43 -0.74
CA THR A 301 -6.35 29.92 -2.05
C THR A 301 -7.32 30.30 -3.17
N ILE A 302 -8.62 30.41 -2.86
CA ILE A 302 -9.68 30.75 -3.84
C ILE A 302 -9.78 32.27 -4.06
N TYR A 303 -9.66 33.06 -3.00
CA TYR A 303 -10.02 34.49 -3.01
C TYR A 303 -8.83 35.44 -2.74
N GLY A 304 -7.66 34.90 -2.37
CA GLY A 304 -6.40 35.64 -2.17
C GLY A 304 -5.59 35.72 -3.43
#